data_4e9b02dee2bbf14d7e010cadcf681eb3
#
_entry.id   4e9b02dee2bbf14d7e010cadcf681eb3
#
_cell.length_a   1.000
_cell.length_b   1.000
_cell.length_c   1.000
_cell.angle_alpha   90.00
_cell.angle_beta   90.00
_cell.angle_gamma   90.00
#
_symmetry.space_group_name_H-M   'P 1'
#
loop_
_entity.id
_entity.type
_entity.pdbx_description
1 polymer ?
#
loop_
_entity_poly.entity_id
_entity_poly.type
_entity_poly.pdbx_seq_one_letter_code
_entity_poly.pdbx_strand_id
1 'polypeptide(L)'
;MNNFKSIKVNDNFYQASSFFPMPLTLIGTLNEDKTFTSYGSYSLIFPYYIAGKEHYAMVLECRNTSNTAKGILRTGKCTINFLPYSKKNFTQHVNCGFPGDTPEEKMKNFQFHPVDGLRKEEDPEGVYPKILDEAVQVFECTWWKELDNAQDDPILDDYDGFNYHNFNGITSKFGAHFILIVDKILLKDKYHKALAEGVTKKNFCPLPTNWGYRDSRYFWCSKYAKADPVGIPNREVDLSSIRYAAERLNYDIKFTDDALKMVVKIPRPFLKAALSQMAEWATKKGYKVMDVPQMEECNNDRRKASGKSKLKN
;
A
#
# COMPACT_ATOMS: atom_id res chain seq x y z
N MET A 1 2.02 -22.62 -36.20
CA MET A 1 3.32 -21.95 -36.00
C MET A 1 3.19 -20.84 -35.02
N ASN A 2 4.14 -20.70 -34.12
CA ASN A 2 4.13 -19.68 -33.10
C ASN A 2 4.49 -18.32 -33.76
N ASN A 3 3.60 -17.34 -33.71
CA ASN A 3 3.79 -16.04 -34.36
C ASN A 3 4.61 -15.03 -33.52
N PHE A 4 5.25 -15.50 -32.45
CA PHE A 4 6.10 -14.64 -31.63
C PHE A 4 7.46 -14.36 -32.29
N LYS A 5 7.91 -13.12 -32.15
CA LYS A 5 9.25 -12.68 -32.53
C LYS A 5 9.94 -12.06 -31.33
N SER A 6 11.24 -12.28 -31.17
CA SER A 6 11.99 -11.67 -30.09
C SER A 6 12.48 -10.27 -30.47
N ILE A 7 12.63 -9.43 -29.45
CA ILE A 7 13.31 -8.13 -29.53
C ILE A 7 14.49 -8.14 -28.55
N LYS A 8 15.48 -7.30 -28.78
CA LYS A 8 16.63 -7.16 -27.87
C LYS A 8 16.19 -6.64 -26.51
N VAL A 9 16.51 -7.33 -25.42
CA VAL A 9 16.11 -6.96 -24.07
C VAL A 9 16.71 -5.63 -23.64
N ASN A 10 18.01 -5.44 -23.81
CA ASN A 10 18.73 -4.25 -23.33
C ASN A 10 18.21 -2.93 -23.93
N ASP A 11 17.73 -2.99 -25.18
CA ASP A 11 17.28 -1.79 -25.89
C ASP A 11 15.75 -1.56 -25.76
N ASN A 12 15.02 -2.57 -25.31
CA ASN A 12 13.55 -2.62 -25.42
C ASN A 12 12.82 -3.03 -24.15
N PHE A 13 13.52 -3.25 -23.04
CA PHE A 13 12.85 -3.50 -21.77
C PHE A 13 12.11 -2.23 -21.31
N TYR A 14 11.43 -2.28 -20.19
CA TYR A 14 10.53 -1.23 -19.75
C TYR A 14 10.99 0.21 -20.14
N GLN A 15 10.10 1.15 -20.24
CA GLN A 15 10.30 2.54 -20.65
C GLN A 15 10.74 2.76 -22.11
N ALA A 16 10.99 1.73 -22.88
CA ALA A 16 11.39 1.87 -24.26
C ALA A 16 10.33 1.33 -25.23
N SER A 17 10.39 0.06 -25.56
CA SER A 17 9.63 -0.48 -26.70
C SER A 17 8.73 -1.67 -26.34
N SER A 18 8.90 -2.29 -25.17
CA SER A 18 7.99 -3.34 -24.72
C SER A 18 6.69 -2.75 -24.20
N PHE A 19 5.57 -3.40 -24.55
CA PHE A 19 4.25 -3.01 -24.07
C PHE A 19 4.04 -3.55 -22.64
N PHE A 20 4.76 -2.97 -21.70
CA PHE A 20 4.74 -3.37 -20.31
C PHE A 20 3.85 -2.43 -19.47
N PRO A 21 2.66 -2.86 -19.05
CA PRO A 21 1.74 -1.99 -18.31
C PRO A 21 2.27 -1.72 -16.90
N MET A 22 2.43 -0.46 -16.57
CA MET A 22 2.92 -0.01 -15.27
C MET A 22 1.99 1.06 -14.69
N PRO A 23 1.50 0.92 -13.45
CA PRO A 23 0.72 1.97 -12.81
C PRO A 23 1.61 3.19 -12.56
N LEU A 24 1.04 4.38 -12.76
CA LEU A 24 1.70 5.66 -12.47
C LEU A 24 1.26 6.19 -11.11
N THR A 25 2.24 6.63 -10.34
CA THR A 25 2.03 7.30 -9.06
C THR A 25 2.80 8.62 -9.01
N LEU A 26 2.31 9.57 -8.21
CA LEU A 26 3.09 10.75 -7.84
C LEU A 26 3.63 10.57 -6.42
N ILE A 27 4.95 10.57 -6.30
CA ILE A 27 5.63 10.44 -5.02
C ILE A 27 6.04 11.79 -4.53
N GLY A 28 5.49 12.20 -3.37
CA GLY A 28 5.80 13.43 -2.69
C GLY A 28 6.96 13.25 -1.70
N THR A 29 7.93 14.15 -1.76
CA THR A 29 9.05 14.22 -0.80
C THR A 29 9.34 15.67 -0.45
N LEU A 30 9.86 15.93 0.74
CA LEU A 30 10.25 17.27 1.15
C LEU A 30 11.48 17.74 0.36
N ASN A 31 11.47 19.00 -0.02
CA ASN A 31 12.65 19.68 -0.58
C ASN A 31 13.77 19.85 0.47
N GLU A 32 14.86 20.51 0.13
CA GLU A 32 16.07 20.54 0.96
C GLU A 32 15.84 21.24 2.30
N ASP A 33 15.18 22.36 2.30
CA ASP A 33 14.85 23.17 3.48
C ASP A 33 13.54 22.77 4.17
N LYS A 34 12.89 21.70 3.70
CA LYS A 34 11.62 21.17 4.19
C LYS A 34 10.44 22.15 4.09
N THR A 35 10.52 23.18 3.27
CA THR A 35 9.48 24.22 3.16
C THR A 35 8.30 23.80 2.28
N PHE A 36 8.52 22.91 1.32
CA PHE A 36 7.46 22.39 0.46
C PHE A 36 7.69 20.94 0.05
N THR A 37 6.64 20.32 -0.48
CA THR A 37 6.69 18.98 -1.05
C THR A 37 6.86 19.07 -2.56
N SER A 38 7.88 18.41 -3.10
CA SER A 38 8.03 18.18 -4.53
C SER A 38 7.51 16.81 -4.92
N TYR A 39 7.00 16.68 -6.16
CA TYR A 39 6.43 15.44 -6.65
C TYR A 39 7.19 14.92 -7.86
N GLY A 40 7.47 13.62 -7.84
CA GLY A 40 8.02 12.87 -8.96
C GLY A 40 7.06 11.80 -9.45
N SER A 41 7.00 11.59 -10.77
CA SER A 41 6.17 10.53 -11.36
C SER A 41 6.98 9.24 -11.48
N TYR A 42 6.42 8.16 -10.95
CA TYR A 42 7.07 6.85 -10.94
C TYR A 42 6.10 5.74 -11.33
N SER A 43 6.62 4.79 -12.10
CA SER A 43 5.93 3.57 -12.49
C SER A 43 6.59 2.30 -11.92
N LEU A 44 7.79 2.43 -11.35
CA LEU A 44 8.53 1.33 -10.74
C LEU A 44 8.32 1.36 -9.23
N ILE A 45 7.07 1.09 -8.82
CA ILE A 45 6.67 0.95 -7.43
C ILE A 45 5.77 -0.26 -7.28
N PHE A 46 6.16 -1.19 -6.39
CA PHE A 46 5.52 -2.48 -6.23
C PHE A 46 5.29 -2.80 -4.76
N PRO A 47 4.24 -3.57 -4.43
CA PRO A 47 4.11 -4.12 -3.09
C PRO A 47 5.31 -5.01 -2.75
N TYR A 48 5.88 -4.81 -1.60
CA TYR A 48 6.87 -5.71 -1.02
C TYR A 48 6.18 -6.65 -0.05
N TYR A 49 6.11 -7.93 -0.43
CA TYR A 49 5.49 -8.94 0.42
C TYR A 49 6.49 -9.35 1.51
N ILE A 50 6.27 -8.83 2.69
CA ILE A 50 6.97 -9.27 3.89
C ILE A 50 6.04 -10.25 4.58
N ALA A 51 6.41 -11.52 4.62
CA ALA A 51 5.72 -12.52 5.43
C ALA A 51 5.86 -12.26 6.94
N GLY A 52 6.47 -11.16 7.32
CA GLY A 52 6.69 -10.71 8.70
C GLY A 52 5.48 -10.01 9.32
N LYS A 53 5.59 -9.81 10.60
CA LYS A 53 4.50 -9.73 11.57
C LYS A 53 3.60 -8.50 11.50
N GLU A 54 4.06 -7.32 11.12
CA GLU A 54 3.22 -6.13 11.35
C GLU A 54 3.31 -5.07 10.27
N HIS A 55 4.28 -5.14 9.36
CA HIS A 55 4.52 -4.11 8.37
C HIS A 55 4.17 -4.57 6.97
N TYR A 56 3.53 -3.68 6.23
CA TYR A 56 3.37 -3.80 4.79
C TYR A 56 4.19 -2.70 4.13
N ALA A 57 4.87 -3.03 3.05
CA ALA A 57 5.76 -2.09 2.40
C ALA A 57 5.54 -2.02 0.89
N MET A 58 6.08 -0.96 0.31
CA MET A 58 6.24 -0.78 -1.12
C MET A 58 7.73 -0.71 -1.44
N VAL A 59 8.15 -1.30 -2.55
CA VAL A 59 9.48 -1.05 -3.11
C VAL A 59 9.36 0.03 -4.15
N LEU A 60 10.16 1.07 -4.01
CA LEU A 60 10.36 2.09 -5.02
C LEU A 60 11.73 1.92 -5.66
N GLU A 61 11.76 1.76 -6.97
CA GLU A 61 12.99 1.80 -7.75
C GLU A 61 13.10 3.12 -8.50
N CYS A 62 14.25 3.77 -8.38
CA CYS A 62 14.47 5.06 -9.01
C CYS A 62 15.96 5.34 -9.28
N ARG A 63 16.24 6.41 -10.01
CA ARG A 63 17.61 6.91 -10.13
C ARG A 63 18.07 7.48 -8.80
N ASN A 64 19.28 7.13 -8.36
CA ASN A 64 19.87 7.65 -7.11
C ASN A 64 20.03 9.18 -7.10
N THR A 65 20.10 9.81 -8.28
CA THR A 65 20.21 11.28 -8.45
C THR A 65 18.85 11.99 -8.54
N SER A 66 17.75 11.27 -8.51
CA SER A 66 16.41 11.88 -8.58
C SER A 66 16.09 12.72 -7.34
N ASN A 67 15.28 13.76 -7.49
CA ASN A 67 14.81 14.57 -6.36
C ASN A 67 14.11 13.72 -5.30
N THR A 68 13.34 12.73 -5.73
CA THR A 68 12.66 11.79 -4.83
C THR A 68 13.65 10.95 -4.03
N ALA A 69 14.67 10.36 -4.68
CA ALA A 69 15.71 9.61 -3.97
C ALA A 69 16.43 10.49 -2.94
N LYS A 70 16.85 11.69 -3.34
CA LYS A 70 17.49 12.66 -2.44
C LYS A 70 16.58 13.03 -1.26
N GLY A 71 15.29 13.24 -1.51
CA GLY A 71 14.30 13.56 -0.47
C GLY A 71 14.12 12.42 0.52
N ILE A 72 13.98 11.17 0.05
CA ILE A 72 13.86 9.99 0.91
C ILE A 72 15.15 9.76 1.71
N LEU A 73 16.31 9.81 1.07
CA LEU A 73 17.60 9.65 1.76
C LEU A 73 17.77 10.66 2.90
N ARG A 74 17.32 11.89 2.70
CA ARG A 74 17.45 12.99 3.68
C ARG A 74 16.46 12.86 4.83
N THR A 75 15.19 12.55 4.54
CA THR A 75 14.12 12.65 5.53
C THR A 75 13.55 11.30 5.98
N GLY A 76 13.76 10.25 5.20
CA GLY A 76 13.13 8.96 5.42
C GLY A 76 11.61 8.95 5.16
N LYS A 77 11.01 10.03 4.64
CA LYS A 77 9.56 10.22 4.56
C LYS A 77 9.11 10.43 3.11
N CYS A 78 7.99 9.84 2.73
CA CYS A 78 7.35 10.11 1.44
C CYS A 78 5.85 9.84 1.46
N THR A 79 5.15 10.35 0.43
CA THR A 79 3.75 10.03 0.15
C THR A 79 3.63 9.44 -1.25
N ILE A 80 2.80 8.41 -1.41
CA ILE A 80 2.52 7.77 -2.70
C ILE A 80 1.07 8.10 -3.06
N ASN A 81 0.89 8.91 -4.08
CA ASN A 81 -0.42 9.43 -4.48
C ASN A 81 -0.92 8.73 -5.75
N PHE A 82 -2.09 8.10 -5.67
CA PHE A 82 -2.74 7.40 -6.75
C PHE A 82 -3.85 8.26 -7.33
N LEU A 83 -3.67 8.74 -8.56
CA LEU A 83 -4.62 9.62 -9.22
C LEU A 83 -5.47 8.85 -10.23
N PRO A 84 -6.77 9.19 -10.38
CA PRO A 84 -7.61 8.60 -11.41
C PRO A 84 -7.15 9.07 -12.79
N TYR A 85 -7.42 8.25 -13.80
CA TYR A 85 -7.12 8.63 -15.19
C TYR A 85 -7.92 9.87 -15.60
N SER A 86 -7.19 10.86 -16.10
CA SER A 86 -7.69 11.90 -17.01
C SER A 86 -6.52 12.36 -17.90
N LYS A 87 -6.83 12.93 -19.06
CA LYS A 87 -5.77 13.48 -19.91
C LYS A 87 -4.95 14.54 -19.17
N LYS A 88 -5.62 15.40 -18.37
CA LYS A 88 -4.97 16.40 -17.52
C LYS A 88 -4.00 15.74 -16.52
N ASN A 89 -4.47 14.75 -15.77
CA ASN A 89 -3.64 14.06 -14.77
C ASN A 89 -2.46 13.37 -15.42
N PHE A 90 -2.68 12.68 -16.54
CA PHE A 90 -1.61 12.02 -17.28
C PHE A 90 -0.56 13.02 -17.80
N THR A 91 -0.98 14.17 -18.32
CA THR A 91 -0.05 15.24 -18.74
C THR A 91 0.81 15.71 -17.57
N GLN A 92 0.21 15.89 -16.38
CA GLN A 92 0.97 16.25 -15.18
C GLN A 92 1.95 15.15 -14.75
N HIS A 93 1.55 13.89 -14.83
CA HIS A 93 2.48 12.76 -14.59
C HIS A 93 3.68 12.82 -15.54
N VAL A 94 3.46 13.07 -16.81
CA VAL A 94 4.54 13.21 -17.80
C VAL A 94 5.46 14.36 -17.39
N ASN A 95 4.91 15.54 -17.09
CA ASN A 95 5.69 16.72 -16.71
C ASN A 95 6.54 16.46 -15.44
N CYS A 96 6.00 15.78 -14.45
CA CYS A 96 6.74 15.43 -13.23
C CYS A 96 7.79 14.32 -13.46
N GLY A 97 7.72 13.59 -14.57
CA GLY A 97 8.59 12.46 -14.88
C GLY A 97 9.94 12.79 -15.52
N PHE A 98 10.13 14.04 -15.99
CA PHE A 98 11.39 14.41 -16.64
C PHE A 98 12.54 14.55 -15.62
N PRO A 99 13.71 13.95 -15.89
CA PRO A 99 14.89 14.15 -15.07
C PRO A 99 15.54 15.52 -15.36
N GLY A 100 16.29 16.03 -14.41
CA GLY A 100 17.15 17.21 -14.56
C GLY A 100 16.61 18.50 -13.98
N ASP A 101 15.30 18.64 -13.82
CA ASP A 101 14.72 19.83 -13.20
C ASP A 101 14.89 19.79 -11.66
N THR A 102 15.09 20.96 -11.08
CA THR A 102 15.08 21.10 -9.60
C THR A 102 13.66 20.91 -9.05
N PRO A 103 13.51 20.62 -7.74
CA PRO A 103 12.19 20.60 -7.12
C PRO A 103 11.37 21.87 -7.39
N GLU A 104 12.01 23.04 -7.31
CA GLU A 104 11.40 24.36 -7.54
C GLU A 104 10.90 24.51 -8.97
N GLU A 105 11.70 24.11 -9.96
CA GLU A 105 11.35 24.18 -11.36
C GLU A 105 10.15 23.30 -11.68
N LYS A 106 10.14 22.05 -11.17
CA LYS A 106 9.02 21.13 -11.37
C LYS A 106 7.72 21.64 -10.78
N MET A 107 7.78 22.34 -9.65
CA MET A 107 6.59 22.84 -8.96
C MET A 107 6.04 24.12 -9.55
N LYS A 108 6.78 24.88 -10.39
CA LYS A 108 6.29 26.13 -11.02
C LYS A 108 4.97 25.96 -11.80
N ASN A 109 4.81 24.84 -12.49
CA ASN A 109 3.64 24.53 -13.33
C ASN A 109 2.81 23.36 -12.77
N PHE A 110 2.98 23.04 -11.52
CA PHE A 110 2.26 21.97 -10.87
C PHE A 110 0.80 22.36 -10.62
N GLN A 111 -0.14 21.54 -11.09
CA GLN A 111 -1.55 21.89 -11.13
C GLN A 111 -2.43 21.14 -10.13
N PHE A 112 -1.82 20.31 -9.29
CA PHE A 112 -2.52 19.63 -8.20
C PHE A 112 -2.43 20.44 -6.92
N HIS A 113 -3.28 20.11 -5.94
CA HIS A 113 -3.39 20.81 -4.67
C HIS A 113 -2.79 19.98 -3.53
N PRO A 114 -1.56 20.32 -3.08
CA PRO A 114 -0.95 19.68 -1.92
C PRO A 114 -1.68 20.08 -0.64
N VAL A 115 -2.11 19.09 0.14
CA VAL A 115 -2.76 19.25 1.45
C VAL A 115 -2.04 18.42 2.50
N ASP A 116 -2.20 18.76 3.76
CA ASP A 116 -1.60 17.99 4.85
C ASP A 116 -2.27 16.61 4.96
N GLY A 117 -1.48 15.58 5.18
CA GLY A 117 -1.94 14.23 5.50
C GLY A 117 -2.02 14.01 7.01
N LEU A 118 -2.35 12.78 7.42
CA LEU A 118 -2.52 12.44 8.84
C LEU A 118 -1.17 12.29 9.58
N ARG A 119 -0.12 11.86 8.89
CA ARG A 119 1.20 11.66 9.50
C ARG A 119 1.86 12.94 9.95
N LYS A 120 1.47 14.11 9.41
CA LYS A 120 2.00 15.40 9.85
C LYS A 120 1.77 15.65 11.34
N GLU A 121 0.57 15.32 11.85
CA GLU A 121 0.22 15.51 13.27
C GLU A 121 0.96 14.54 14.19
N GLU A 122 1.34 13.37 13.67
CA GLU A 122 2.05 12.32 14.41
C GLU A 122 3.59 12.48 14.30
N ASP A 123 4.06 13.35 13.43
CA ASP A 123 5.50 13.55 13.19
C ASP A 123 6.15 14.41 14.27
N PRO A 124 7.24 13.97 14.89
CA PRO A 124 7.89 14.72 15.98
C PRO A 124 8.37 16.12 15.58
N GLU A 125 8.69 16.32 14.29
CA GLU A 125 9.10 17.63 13.77
C GLU A 125 7.89 18.46 13.27
N GLY A 126 6.68 17.87 13.24
CA GLY A 126 5.49 18.49 12.64
C GLY A 126 5.61 18.74 11.14
N VAL A 127 6.54 18.02 10.47
CA VAL A 127 6.86 18.21 9.05
C VAL A 127 6.82 16.86 8.32
N TYR A 128 5.86 16.71 7.44
CA TYR A 128 5.69 15.52 6.62
C TYR A 128 5.36 15.89 5.17
N PRO A 129 5.77 15.12 4.15
CA PRO A 129 5.39 15.41 2.77
C PRO A 129 3.87 15.46 2.59
N LYS A 130 3.38 16.53 1.94
CA LYS A 130 1.96 16.70 1.68
C LYS A 130 1.41 15.65 0.73
N ILE A 131 0.14 15.32 0.87
CA ILE A 131 -0.62 14.47 -0.05
C ILE A 131 -1.30 15.34 -1.11
N LEU A 132 -1.85 14.71 -2.17
CA LEU A 132 -2.59 15.42 -3.21
C LEU A 132 -4.10 15.27 -3.02
N ASP A 133 -4.81 16.39 -2.98
CA ASP A 133 -6.27 16.36 -2.82
C ASP A 133 -6.97 15.62 -3.97
N GLU A 134 -6.42 15.64 -5.17
CA GLU A 134 -6.98 14.93 -6.32
C GLU A 134 -6.75 13.41 -6.28
N ALA A 135 -5.91 12.91 -5.38
CA ALA A 135 -5.69 11.47 -5.26
C ALA A 135 -6.94 10.75 -4.73
N VAL A 136 -7.22 9.58 -5.26
CA VAL A 136 -8.31 8.71 -4.78
C VAL A 136 -7.85 7.85 -3.61
N GLN A 137 -6.55 7.55 -3.55
CA GLN A 137 -5.87 6.82 -2.51
C GLN A 137 -4.47 7.40 -2.31
N VAL A 138 -4.00 7.41 -1.09
CA VAL A 138 -2.62 7.81 -0.75
C VAL A 138 -2.06 6.81 0.26
N PHE A 139 -0.77 6.50 0.13
CA PHE A 139 0.02 5.88 1.18
C PHE A 139 0.96 6.92 1.76
N GLU A 140 0.96 7.08 3.06
CA GLU A 140 1.98 7.81 3.80
C GLU A 140 3.00 6.80 4.28
N CYS A 141 4.28 7.00 3.94
CA CYS A 141 5.30 5.98 4.06
C CYS A 141 6.58 6.48 4.72
N THR A 142 7.21 5.59 5.47
CA THR A 142 8.55 5.78 6.04
C THR A 142 9.54 4.79 5.41
N TRP A 143 10.71 5.25 5.06
CA TRP A 143 11.78 4.40 4.57
C TRP A 143 12.29 3.49 5.68
N TRP A 144 12.19 2.20 5.47
CA TRP A 144 12.65 1.17 6.39
C TRP A 144 14.14 0.87 6.16
N LYS A 145 15.00 1.63 6.79
CA LYS A 145 16.45 1.59 6.53
C LYS A 145 17.10 0.26 6.88
N GLU A 146 16.67 -0.38 7.94
CA GLU A 146 17.38 -1.49 8.56
C GLU A 146 16.73 -2.85 8.34
N LEU A 147 15.54 -2.93 7.76
CA LEU A 147 14.83 -4.22 7.50
C LEU A 147 14.95 -5.22 8.65
N ASP A 148 14.82 -4.70 9.86
CA ASP A 148 14.95 -5.49 11.07
C ASP A 148 13.96 -6.68 11.09
N ASN A 149 14.35 -7.75 11.74
CA ASN A 149 13.57 -8.98 12.00
C ASN A 149 13.35 -9.98 10.86
N ALA A 150 13.63 -9.69 9.61
CA ALA A 150 13.69 -10.74 8.61
C ALA A 150 14.96 -11.61 8.77
N GLN A 151 15.96 -11.07 9.44
CA GLN A 151 17.26 -11.73 9.64
C GLN A 151 17.30 -12.62 10.87
N ASP A 152 16.41 -12.39 11.82
CA ASP A 152 16.33 -13.13 13.09
C ASP A 152 15.30 -14.26 13.04
N ASP A 153 14.68 -14.53 11.87
CA ASP A 153 13.76 -15.65 11.73
C ASP A 153 14.59 -16.93 11.56
N PRO A 154 14.50 -17.90 12.50
CA PRO A 154 15.28 -19.14 12.45
C PRO A 154 15.11 -19.94 11.16
N ILE A 155 14.01 -19.73 10.42
CA ILE A 155 13.80 -20.39 9.13
C ILE A 155 14.82 -19.93 8.08
N LEU A 156 15.45 -18.76 8.27
CA LEU A 156 16.47 -18.24 7.35
C LEU A 156 17.80 -18.94 7.51
N ASP A 157 18.04 -19.64 8.63
CA ASP A 157 19.25 -20.43 8.85
C ASP A 157 19.35 -21.59 7.85
N ASP A 158 18.24 -22.04 7.29
CA ASP A 158 18.16 -23.10 6.28
C ASP A 158 18.37 -22.57 4.83
N TYR A 159 18.48 -21.26 4.65
CA TYR A 159 18.67 -20.64 3.34
C TYR A 159 20.00 -19.87 3.27
N ASP A 160 20.82 -20.16 2.28
CA ASP A 160 22.02 -19.35 1.98
C ASP A 160 21.61 -17.92 1.67
N GLY A 161 21.83 -17.05 2.66
CA GLY A 161 21.15 -15.78 2.81
C GLY A 161 21.36 -14.80 1.67
N PHE A 162 20.28 -14.33 1.09
CA PHE A 162 20.24 -13.09 0.33
C PHE A 162 20.51 -11.90 1.29
N ASN A 163 21.55 -11.12 1.01
CA ASN A 163 21.88 -9.97 1.85
C ASN A 163 20.95 -8.78 1.53
N TYR A 164 19.88 -8.63 2.29
CA TYR A 164 18.87 -7.57 2.13
C TYR A 164 19.45 -6.15 2.26
N HIS A 165 20.53 -5.95 2.99
CA HIS A 165 21.15 -4.64 3.17
C HIS A 165 21.68 -4.05 1.86
N ASN A 166 22.07 -4.88 0.92
CA ASN A 166 22.55 -4.45 -0.39
C ASN A 166 21.40 -4.07 -1.35
N PHE A 167 20.16 -4.22 -0.92
CA PHE A 167 18.97 -3.98 -1.76
C PHE A 167 18.09 -2.84 -1.23
N ASN A 168 18.59 -2.04 -0.30
CA ASN A 168 17.82 -0.96 0.32
C ASN A 168 18.70 0.29 0.47
N GLY A 169 18.33 1.38 -0.17
CA GLY A 169 19.09 2.60 -0.29
C GLY A 169 19.76 2.76 -1.65
N ILE A 170 20.99 3.21 -1.69
CA ILE A 170 21.78 3.29 -2.94
C ILE A 170 22.33 1.89 -3.26
N THR A 171 21.87 1.30 -4.34
CA THR A 171 22.13 -0.11 -4.67
C THR A 171 23.06 -0.29 -5.86
N SER A 172 23.30 0.78 -6.63
CA SER A 172 24.22 0.77 -7.76
C SER A 172 24.74 2.18 -8.07
N LYS A 173 25.65 2.28 -9.04
CA LYS A 173 26.15 3.59 -9.51
C LYS A 173 25.03 4.53 -9.95
N PHE A 174 23.91 4.01 -10.43
CA PHE A 174 22.81 4.82 -11.00
C PHE A 174 21.46 4.61 -10.33
N GLY A 175 21.33 3.60 -9.50
CA GLY A 175 20.06 3.14 -8.95
C GLY A 175 19.93 3.25 -7.45
N ALA A 176 18.72 3.43 -7.01
CA ALA A 176 18.31 3.33 -5.61
C ALA A 176 17.04 2.47 -5.53
N HIS A 177 16.97 1.65 -4.50
CA HIS A 177 15.78 0.93 -4.07
C HIS A 177 15.42 1.38 -2.67
N PHE A 178 14.15 1.63 -2.43
CA PHE A 178 13.67 2.01 -1.11
C PHE A 178 12.55 1.08 -0.70
N ILE A 179 12.71 0.42 0.43
CA ILE A 179 11.64 -0.33 1.07
C ILE A 179 10.89 0.64 1.98
N LEU A 180 9.67 0.96 1.60
CA LEU A 180 8.84 2.00 2.20
C LEU A 180 7.73 1.33 3.02
N ILE A 181 7.81 1.38 4.35
CA ILE A 181 6.71 0.95 5.21
C ILE A 181 5.51 1.82 4.91
N VAL A 182 4.36 1.20 4.71
CA VAL A 182 3.07 1.88 4.60
C VAL A 182 2.54 2.14 6.00
N ASP A 183 2.71 3.36 6.49
CA ASP A 183 2.24 3.76 7.82
C ASP A 183 0.73 4.01 7.84
N LYS A 184 0.22 4.67 6.79
CA LYS A 184 -1.21 4.98 6.64
C LYS A 184 -1.67 4.73 5.21
N ILE A 185 -2.89 4.22 5.08
CA ILE A 185 -3.64 4.15 3.82
C ILE A 185 -4.81 5.12 3.92
N LEU A 186 -4.79 6.17 3.12
CA LEU A 186 -5.84 7.17 3.06
C LEU A 186 -6.69 6.94 1.80
N LEU A 187 -8.00 6.93 1.95
CA LEU A 187 -8.95 6.81 0.85
C LEU A 187 -9.92 7.99 0.89
N LYS A 188 -10.31 8.50 -0.27
CA LYS A 188 -11.46 9.42 -0.32
C LYS A 188 -12.68 8.76 0.32
N ASP A 189 -13.44 9.52 1.10
CA ASP A 189 -14.57 9.06 1.92
C ASP A 189 -15.52 8.11 1.18
N LYS A 190 -15.86 8.43 -0.07
CA LYS A 190 -16.70 7.58 -0.93
C LYS A 190 -16.17 6.15 -1.06
N TYR A 191 -14.86 6.00 -1.24
CA TYR A 191 -14.25 4.68 -1.45
C TYR A 191 -13.99 3.96 -0.13
N HIS A 192 -13.69 4.71 0.92
CA HIS A 192 -13.61 4.18 2.28
C HIS A 192 -14.95 3.57 2.71
N LYS A 193 -16.05 4.30 2.49
CA LYS A 193 -17.41 3.79 2.77
C LYS A 193 -17.73 2.54 1.95
N ALA A 194 -17.33 2.49 0.68
CA ALA A 194 -17.55 1.31 -0.15
C ALA A 194 -16.93 0.04 0.43
N LEU A 195 -15.76 0.13 1.09
CA LEU A 195 -15.14 -1.03 1.72
C LEU A 195 -15.95 -1.57 2.90
N ALA A 196 -16.67 -0.70 3.60
CA ALA A 196 -17.50 -1.07 4.75
C ALA A 196 -18.89 -1.58 4.35
N GLU A 197 -19.49 -0.93 3.34
CA GLU A 197 -20.88 -1.13 2.93
C GLU A 197 -21.03 -2.15 1.80
N GLY A 198 -19.96 -2.48 1.13
CA GLY A 198 -19.92 -3.36 -0.03
C GLY A 198 -19.51 -2.63 -1.31
N VAL A 199 -18.52 -3.21 -2.00
CA VAL A 199 -18.02 -2.68 -3.27
C VAL A 199 -18.93 -3.10 -4.41
N THR A 200 -19.30 -2.12 -5.26
CA THR A 200 -20.12 -2.31 -6.47
C THR A 200 -19.43 -1.65 -7.66
N LYS A 201 -19.91 -1.91 -8.89
CA LYS A 201 -19.39 -1.21 -10.10
C LYS A 201 -19.50 0.31 -10.01
N LYS A 202 -20.43 0.88 -9.22
CA LYS A 202 -20.64 2.33 -9.10
C LYS A 202 -19.71 3.00 -8.08
N ASN A 203 -19.33 2.29 -7.03
CA ASN A 203 -18.50 2.80 -5.96
C ASN A 203 -17.08 2.20 -5.94
N PHE A 204 -16.73 1.42 -6.98
CA PHE A 204 -15.37 0.88 -7.14
C PHE A 204 -14.37 2.04 -7.28
N CYS A 205 -13.28 1.97 -6.51
CA CYS A 205 -12.22 2.97 -6.59
C CYS A 205 -11.54 2.92 -7.97
N PRO A 206 -11.41 4.04 -8.67
CA PRO A 206 -10.68 4.06 -9.92
C PRO A 206 -9.26 3.56 -9.71
N LEU A 207 -8.80 2.69 -10.58
CA LEU A 207 -7.41 2.29 -10.60
C LEU A 207 -6.55 3.45 -11.13
N PRO A 208 -5.29 3.58 -10.73
CA PRO A 208 -4.42 4.62 -11.23
C PRO A 208 -4.16 4.47 -12.73
N THR A 209 -3.76 5.54 -13.37
CA THR A 209 -3.37 5.54 -14.78
C THR A 209 -2.26 4.53 -15.04
N ASN A 210 -2.42 3.71 -16.07
CA ASN A 210 -1.36 2.86 -16.57
C ASN A 210 -0.62 3.54 -17.71
N TRP A 211 0.68 3.48 -17.62
CA TRP A 211 1.57 3.76 -18.73
C TRP A 211 2.00 2.41 -19.33
N GLY A 212 1.87 2.28 -20.65
CA GLY A 212 2.12 0.98 -21.29
C GLY A 212 3.20 1.00 -22.37
N TYR A 213 3.55 2.17 -22.90
CA TYR A 213 4.52 2.30 -23.97
C TYR A 213 5.06 3.72 -24.09
N ARG A 214 6.31 3.85 -24.48
CA ARG A 214 6.94 5.13 -24.78
C ARG A 214 7.78 5.01 -26.05
N ASP A 215 7.64 6.01 -26.92
CA ASP A 215 8.55 6.22 -28.05
C ASP A 215 9.29 7.57 -27.92
N SER A 216 9.99 7.99 -28.98
CA SER A 216 10.73 9.27 -28.99
C SER A 216 9.83 10.51 -28.97
N ARG A 217 8.52 10.38 -29.18
CA ARG A 217 7.57 11.48 -29.32
C ARG A 217 6.45 11.42 -28.29
N TYR A 218 6.00 10.25 -27.90
CA TYR A 218 4.78 10.06 -27.13
C TYR A 218 4.95 9.09 -25.97
N PHE A 219 4.26 9.41 -24.88
CA PHE A 219 3.89 8.44 -23.85
C PHE A 219 2.49 7.93 -24.15
N TRP A 220 2.32 6.63 -24.13
CA TRP A 220 1.06 5.96 -24.41
C TRP A 220 0.49 5.40 -23.12
N CYS A 221 -0.65 5.92 -22.72
CA CYS A 221 -1.40 5.40 -21.58
C CYS A 221 -2.65 4.66 -22.03
N SER A 222 -3.06 3.68 -21.28
CA SER A 222 -4.33 3.02 -21.45
C SER A 222 -5.37 3.57 -20.47
N LYS A 223 -6.60 3.72 -20.96
CA LYS A 223 -7.76 3.93 -20.08
C LYS A 223 -8.14 2.60 -19.45
N TYR A 224 -8.53 2.65 -18.19
CA TYR A 224 -9.15 1.48 -17.59
C TYR A 224 -10.53 1.22 -18.18
N ALA A 225 -10.81 -0.03 -18.42
CA ALA A 225 -12.18 -0.51 -18.62
C ALA A 225 -12.99 -0.32 -17.32
N LYS A 226 -14.32 -0.40 -17.44
CA LYS A 226 -15.19 -0.46 -16.26
C LYS A 226 -14.82 -1.68 -15.42
N ALA A 227 -14.89 -1.53 -14.10
CA ALA A 227 -14.73 -2.66 -13.19
C ALA A 227 -15.72 -3.77 -13.51
N ASP A 228 -15.20 -4.99 -13.63
CA ASP A 228 -16.01 -6.16 -13.90
C ASP A 228 -15.73 -7.24 -12.83
N PRO A 229 -16.66 -7.46 -11.89
CA PRO A 229 -16.47 -8.43 -10.84
C PRO A 229 -16.55 -9.85 -11.42
N VAL A 230 -15.56 -10.66 -11.10
CA VAL A 230 -15.58 -12.10 -11.38
C VAL A 230 -15.89 -12.82 -10.08
N GLY A 231 -16.92 -13.71 -10.11
CA GLY A 231 -17.27 -14.50 -8.95
C GLY A 231 -16.14 -15.43 -8.53
N ILE A 232 -15.88 -15.51 -7.23
CA ILE A 232 -14.99 -16.52 -6.68
C ILE A 232 -15.68 -17.88 -6.85
N PRO A 233 -15.00 -18.91 -7.40
CA PRO A 233 -15.57 -20.24 -7.50
C PRO A 233 -16.09 -20.72 -6.13
N ASN A 234 -17.25 -21.36 -6.12
CA ASN A 234 -17.83 -21.93 -4.90
C ASN A 234 -16.82 -22.88 -4.24
N ARG A 235 -16.11 -22.35 -3.28
CA ARG A 235 -15.42 -23.15 -2.27
C ARG A 235 -16.31 -23.10 -1.02
N GLU A 236 -16.34 -24.17 -0.26
CA GLU A 236 -16.76 -24.09 1.14
C GLU A 236 -16.10 -22.85 1.73
N VAL A 237 -16.82 -22.08 2.54
CA VAL A 237 -16.37 -20.76 3.03
C VAL A 237 -14.87 -20.80 3.29
N ASP A 238 -14.11 -20.14 2.42
CA ASP A 238 -12.66 -20.16 2.49
C ASP A 238 -12.21 -19.35 3.72
N LEU A 239 -11.99 -20.08 4.81
CA LEU A 239 -11.50 -19.53 6.07
C LEU A 239 -10.00 -19.21 6.02
N SER A 240 -9.28 -19.58 4.95
CA SER A 240 -7.83 -19.46 4.88
C SER A 240 -7.36 -18.04 5.18
N SER A 241 -8.05 -17.06 4.62
CA SER A 241 -7.70 -15.66 4.81
C SER A 241 -8.04 -15.10 6.19
N ILE A 242 -9.06 -15.65 6.84
CA ILE A 242 -9.45 -15.27 8.20
C ILE A 242 -8.51 -15.96 9.19
N ARG A 243 -8.20 -17.22 8.97
CA ARG A 243 -7.21 -17.98 9.74
C ARG A 243 -5.84 -17.28 9.67
N TYR A 244 -5.39 -16.93 8.46
CA TYR A 244 -4.16 -16.17 8.27
C TYR A 244 -4.14 -14.85 9.05
N ALA A 245 -5.26 -14.12 9.09
CA ALA A 245 -5.38 -12.89 9.88
C ALA A 245 -5.31 -13.16 11.39
N ALA A 246 -5.93 -14.24 11.86
CA ALA A 246 -5.93 -14.65 13.26
C ALA A 246 -4.55 -15.12 13.74
N GLU A 247 -3.85 -15.92 12.93
CA GLU A 247 -2.51 -16.44 13.23
C GLU A 247 -1.44 -15.33 13.33
N ARG A 248 -1.69 -14.18 12.71
CA ARG A 248 -0.79 -13.02 12.74
C ARG A 248 -1.11 -12.00 13.82
N LEU A 249 -1.97 -12.35 14.76
CA LEU A 249 -2.20 -11.52 15.93
C LEU A 249 -1.03 -11.70 16.91
N ASN A 250 -0.64 -10.61 17.54
CA ASN A 250 0.41 -10.64 18.57
C ASN A 250 -0.15 -11.10 19.94
N TYR A 251 -0.91 -12.20 19.94
CA TYR A 251 -1.53 -12.81 21.12
C TYR A 251 -1.35 -14.32 21.09
N ASP A 252 -1.06 -14.90 22.25
CA ASP A 252 -0.99 -16.37 22.43
C ASP A 252 -2.42 -16.97 22.58
N ILE A 253 -3.23 -16.73 21.55
CA ILE A 253 -4.64 -17.18 21.48
C ILE A 253 -4.85 -17.92 20.16
N LYS A 254 -5.38 -19.13 20.24
CA LYS A 254 -5.79 -19.91 19.07
C LYS A 254 -7.29 -19.78 18.82
N PHE A 255 -7.67 -19.50 17.58
CA PHE A 255 -9.07 -19.50 17.14
C PHE A 255 -9.38 -20.83 16.45
N THR A 256 -10.48 -21.48 16.84
CA THR A 256 -10.98 -22.65 16.09
C THR A 256 -11.62 -22.22 14.78
N ASP A 257 -11.72 -23.14 13.82
CA ASP A 257 -12.39 -22.86 12.55
C ASP A 257 -13.87 -22.45 12.73
N ASP A 258 -14.56 -23.05 13.69
CA ASP A 258 -15.94 -22.70 13.99
C ASP A 258 -16.08 -21.31 14.60
N ALA A 259 -15.14 -20.90 15.44
CA ALA A 259 -15.04 -19.52 15.90
C ALA A 259 -14.78 -18.54 14.74
N LEU A 260 -13.88 -18.89 13.83
CA LEU A 260 -13.55 -18.07 12.66
C LEU A 260 -14.75 -17.94 11.68
N LYS A 261 -15.60 -18.95 11.55
CA LYS A 261 -16.84 -18.87 10.76
C LYS A 261 -17.76 -17.76 11.27
N MET A 262 -17.76 -17.47 12.58
CA MET A 262 -18.62 -16.43 13.14
C MET A 262 -18.22 -15.00 12.70
N VAL A 263 -16.98 -14.81 12.27
CA VAL A 263 -16.46 -13.49 11.86
C VAL A 263 -16.37 -13.30 10.34
N VAL A 264 -16.79 -14.28 9.54
CA VAL A 264 -16.77 -14.24 8.06
C VAL A 264 -17.47 -13.00 7.49
N LYS A 265 -18.51 -12.50 8.17
CA LYS A 265 -19.30 -11.34 7.73
C LYS A 265 -18.63 -10.01 8.05
N ILE A 266 -17.53 -9.99 8.80
CA ILE A 266 -16.83 -8.76 9.12
C ILE A 266 -16.07 -8.28 7.88
N PRO A 267 -16.31 -7.05 7.40
CA PRO A 267 -15.57 -6.52 6.26
C PRO A 267 -14.06 -6.51 6.52
N ARG A 268 -13.28 -6.85 5.50
CA ARG A 268 -11.82 -7.01 5.59
C ARG A 268 -11.08 -5.89 6.32
N PRO A 269 -11.38 -4.60 6.10
CA PRO A 269 -10.68 -3.51 6.79
C PRO A 269 -10.83 -3.54 8.32
N PHE A 270 -11.89 -4.18 8.83
CA PHE A 270 -12.19 -4.24 10.25
C PHE A 270 -11.86 -5.59 10.90
N LEU A 271 -11.52 -6.60 10.08
CA LEU A 271 -11.35 -7.98 10.54
C LEU A 271 -10.21 -8.09 11.57
N LYS A 272 -9.03 -7.54 11.25
CA LYS A 272 -7.86 -7.59 12.16
C LYS A 272 -8.16 -6.91 13.49
N ALA A 273 -8.75 -5.72 13.46
CA ALA A 273 -9.13 -4.99 14.67
C ALA A 273 -10.15 -5.76 15.51
N ALA A 274 -11.14 -6.39 14.87
CA ALA A 274 -12.13 -7.21 15.56
C ALA A 274 -11.50 -8.44 16.22
N LEU A 275 -10.65 -9.16 15.49
CA LEU A 275 -9.94 -10.34 16.02
C LEU A 275 -8.99 -9.96 17.15
N SER A 276 -8.25 -8.84 17.05
CA SER A 276 -7.38 -8.33 18.12
C SER A 276 -8.16 -8.03 19.40
N GLN A 277 -9.32 -7.37 19.28
CA GLN A 277 -10.17 -7.10 20.44
C GLN A 277 -10.71 -8.39 21.10
N MET A 278 -11.02 -9.40 20.30
CA MET A 278 -11.44 -10.72 20.80
C MET A 278 -10.30 -11.43 21.51
N ALA A 279 -9.10 -11.41 20.94
CA ALA A 279 -7.91 -11.99 21.54
C ALA A 279 -7.52 -11.27 22.84
N GLU A 280 -7.60 -9.96 22.88
CA GLU A 280 -7.37 -9.17 24.10
C GLU A 280 -8.37 -9.53 25.20
N TRP A 281 -9.67 -9.62 24.85
CA TRP A 281 -10.70 -10.06 25.77
C TRP A 281 -10.43 -11.48 26.31
N ALA A 282 -10.06 -12.43 25.44
CA ALA A 282 -9.72 -13.78 25.82
C ALA A 282 -8.53 -13.83 26.78
N THR A 283 -7.48 -13.04 26.50
CA THR A 283 -6.31 -12.91 27.37
C THR A 283 -6.70 -12.42 28.78
N LYS A 284 -7.55 -11.39 28.86
CA LYS A 284 -8.06 -10.85 30.14
C LYS A 284 -8.88 -11.88 30.93
N LYS A 285 -9.55 -12.79 30.24
CA LYS A 285 -10.33 -13.89 30.86
C LYS A 285 -9.49 -15.14 31.16
N GLY A 286 -8.22 -15.18 30.73
CA GLY A 286 -7.33 -16.32 30.90
C GLY A 286 -7.56 -17.47 29.92
N TYR A 287 -8.32 -17.25 28.85
CA TYR A 287 -8.50 -18.24 27.80
C TYR A 287 -7.26 -18.32 26.90
N LYS A 288 -6.96 -19.50 26.39
CA LYS A 288 -5.91 -19.78 25.40
C LYS A 288 -6.50 -20.16 24.04
N VAL A 289 -7.77 -20.54 24.03
CA VAL A 289 -8.49 -20.95 22.84
C VAL A 289 -9.80 -20.17 22.77
N MET A 290 -10.06 -19.61 21.59
CA MET A 290 -11.35 -19.02 21.22
C MET A 290 -12.12 -20.03 20.37
N ASP A 291 -13.11 -20.65 20.97
CA ASP A 291 -14.08 -21.48 20.29
C ASP A 291 -15.46 -20.82 20.36
N VAL A 292 -16.50 -21.46 19.80
CA VAL A 292 -17.87 -20.89 19.73
C VAL A 292 -18.39 -20.40 21.07
N PRO A 293 -18.27 -21.13 22.21
CA PRO A 293 -18.73 -20.65 23.52
C PRO A 293 -18.02 -19.36 23.95
N GLN A 294 -16.70 -19.27 23.80
CA GLN A 294 -15.92 -18.08 24.15
C GLN A 294 -16.27 -16.89 23.25
N MET A 295 -16.54 -17.14 21.97
CA MET A 295 -16.99 -16.10 21.02
C MET A 295 -18.38 -15.55 21.43
N GLU A 296 -19.29 -16.40 21.85
CA GLU A 296 -20.61 -15.98 22.34
C GLU A 296 -20.51 -15.19 23.65
N GLU A 297 -19.68 -15.64 24.59
CA GLU A 297 -19.43 -14.90 25.83
C GLU A 297 -18.83 -13.52 25.53
N CYS A 298 -17.80 -13.44 24.70
CA CYS A 298 -17.19 -12.19 24.28
C CYS A 298 -18.21 -11.24 23.66
N ASN A 299 -19.06 -11.73 22.77
CA ASN A 299 -20.10 -10.93 22.13
C ASN A 299 -21.14 -10.44 23.15
N ASN A 300 -21.51 -11.26 24.13
CA ASN A 300 -22.46 -10.88 25.18
C ASN A 300 -21.87 -9.80 26.11
N ASP A 301 -20.60 -9.95 26.52
CA ASP A 301 -19.92 -8.93 27.35
C ASP A 301 -19.81 -7.59 26.60
N ARG A 302 -19.48 -7.62 25.31
CA ARG A 302 -19.43 -6.40 24.48
C ARG A 302 -20.80 -5.74 24.33
N ARG A 303 -21.88 -6.52 24.19
CA ARG A 303 -23.25 -5.97 24.15
C ARG A 303 -23.65 -5.31 25.47
N LYS A 304 -23.30 -5.92 26.60
CA LYS A 304 -23.54 -5.33 27.92
C LYS A 304 -22.77 -4.02 28.08
N ALA A 305 -21.50 -3.99 27.72
CA ALA A 305 -20.66 -2.79 27.81
C ALA A 305 -21.14 -1.65 26.90
N SER A 306 -21.74 -1.97 25.73
CA SER A 306 -22.23 -0.96 24.77
C SER A 306 -23.63 -0.42 25.10
N GLY A 307 -24.25 -0.83 26.24
CA GLY A 307 -25.58 -0.40 26.63
C GLY A 307 -26.74 -0.89 25.74
N LYS A 308 -26.44 -1.73 24.74
CA LYS A 308 -27.42 -2.37 23.87
C LYS A 308 -27.93 -3.66 24.50
N SER A 309 -28.66 -3.57 25.61
CA SER A 309 -29.48 -4.66 26.11
C SER A 309 -30.51 -5.03 25.05
N LYS A 310 -30.70 -6.35 24.84
CA LYS A 310 -31.73 -6.89 23.96
C LYS A 310 -33.08 -6.22 24.25
N LEU A 311 -33.61 -5.39 23.36
CA LEU A 311 -35.02 -5.31 23.15
C LEU A 311 -35.42 -6.69 22.57
N LYS A 312 -36.05 -7.49 23.44
CA LYS A 312 -36.79 -8.67 23.03
C LYS A 312 -37.94 -8.20 22.15
N ASN A 313 -38.01 -8.68 20.93
CA ASN A 313 -39.24 -9.00 20.25
C ASN A 313 -39.16 -10.42 19.74
#